data_47134367ef37ea72a5e808dfb61330c0
#
_entry.id   47134367ef37ea72a5e808dfb61330c0
#
_cell.length_a   1.000
_cell.length_b   1.000
_cell.length_c   1.000
_cell.angle_alpha   90.00
_cell.angle_beta   90.00
_cell.angle_gamma   90.00
#
_symmetry.space_group_name_H-M   'P 1'
#
loop_
_entity.id
_entity.type
_entity.pdbx_description
1 polymer ?
#
loop_
_entity_poly.entity_id
_entity_poly.type
_entity_poly.pdbx_seq_one_letter_code
_entity_poly.pdbx_strand_id
1 'polypeptide(L)'
;MKIVGLIREYDNKITSKSYKEYKKNCLYIDKQEILNYLNKGISIAATMNVVKSLAINDNSIIGGINYMTDGYWIWPNYIVYYFKKESIELPTEFIEYILKKKLPCINEINKDEAIDFLKRNI
;
A
#
# COMPACT_ATOMS: atom_id res chain seq x y z
N MET A 1 -7.96 -10.46 7.71
CA MET A 1 -7.01 -9.39 7.37
C MET A 1 -6.26 -9.74 6.10
N LYS A 2 -5.93 -8.76 5.29
CA LYS A 2 -5.27 -8.98 4.00
C LYS A 2 -4.16 -7.96 3.77
N ILE A 3 -3.11 -8.38 3.06
CA ILE A 3 -2.01 -7.50 2.67
C ILE A 3 -2.17 -7.18 1.18
N VAL A 4 -1.99 -5.92 0.82
CA VAL A 4 -2.12 -5.42 -0.55
C VAL A 4 -0.96 -4.49 -0.90
N GLY A 5 -0.59 -4.45 -2.16
CA GLY A 5 0.37 -3.46 -2.66
C GLY A 5 1.84 -3.79 -2.46
N LEU A 6 2.18 -5.05 -2.13
CA LEU A 6 3.58 -5.45 -2.06
C LEU A 6 4.19 -5.53 -3.46
N ILE A 7 5.36 -4.91 -3.65
CA ILE A 7 6.08 -4.91 -4.91
C ILE A 7 7.26 -5.87 -4.80
N ARG A 8 7.38 -6.80 -5.76
CA ARG A 8 8.40 -7.85 -5.77
C ARG A 8 9.83 -7.31 -5.67
N GLU A 9 10.12 -6.21 -6.33
CA GLU A 9 11.46 -5.62 -6.33
C GLU A 9 11.88 -5.12 -4.95
N TYR A 10 10.93 -4.90 -4.04
CA TYR A 10 11.21 -4.46 -2.68
C TYR A 10 11.15 -5.60 -1.67
N ASP A 11 10.19 -6.54 -1.81
CA ASP A 11 10.00 -7.61 -0.83
C ASP A 11 10.68 -8.93 -1.19
N ASN A 12 11.20 -9.06 -2.41
CA ASN A 12 11.91 -10.23 -2.93
C ASN A 12 11.08 -11.54 -2.90
N LYS A 13 9.76 -11.45 -2.91
CA LYS A 13 8.89 -12.62 -2.95
C LYS A 13 8.37 -12.89 -4.35
N ILE A 14 8.51 -14.13 -4.81
CA ILE A 14 8.02 -14.56 -6.13
C ILE A 14 6.52 -14.38 -6.26
N THR A 15 5.77 -14.50 -5.16
CA THR A 15 4.30 -14.37 -5.14
C THR A 15 3.82 -12.94 -5.24
N SER A 16 4.66 -11.95 -4.96
CA SER A 16 4.31 -10.55 -5.07
C SER A 16 4.35 -10.11 -6.54
N LYS A 17 3.48 -9.17 -6.90
CA LYS A 17 3.52 -8.56 -8.23
C LYS A 17 4.74 -7.69 -8.41
N SER A 18 5.32 -7.70 -9.62
CA SER A 18 6.39 -6.78 -9.98
C SER A 18 5.84 -5.37 -10.19
N TYR A 19 6.72 -4.37 -10.16
CA TYR A 19 6.36 -2.99 -10.46
C TYR A 19 5.68 -2.86 -11.83
N LYS A 20 6.17 -3.57 -12.85
CA LYS A 20 5.58 -3.54 -14.20
C LYS A 20 4.17 -4.10 -14.23
N GLU A 21 3.88 -5.10 -13.40
CA GLU A 21 2.54 -5.69 -13.33
C GLU A 21 1.53 -4.74 -12.68
N TYR A 22 1.98 -3.88 -11.76
CA TYR A 22 1.12 -2.84 -11.18
C TYR A 22 0.87 -1.68 -12.14
N LYS A 23 1.85 -1.35 -12.98
CA LYS A 23 1.77 -0.19 -13.86
C LYS A 23 0.84 -0.49 -15.04
N LYS A 24 -0.37 0.07 -15.01
CA LYS A 24 -1.37 -0.07 -16.06
C LYS A 24 -2.04 1.28 -16.32
N ASN A 25 -2.60 1.44 -17.54
CA ASN A 25 -3.39 2.62 -17.88
C ASN A 25 -4.76 2.52 -17.21
N CYS A 26 -4.77 2.60 -15.91
CA CYS A 26 -5.98 2.51 -15.11
C CYS A 26 -6.33 3.88 -14.56
N LEU A 27 -7.51 4.39 -14.92
CA LEU A 27 -7.99 5.68 -14.43
C LEU A 27 -9.04 5.42 -13.34
N TYR A 28 -8.79 5.94 -12.16
CA TYR A 28 -9.75 5.92 -11.07
C TYR A 28 -10.40 7.29 -10.96
N ILE A 29 -11.72 7.34 -11.14
CA ILE A 29 -12.50 8.58 -10.99
C ILE A 29 -12.35 9.12 -9.56
N ASP A 30 -12.31 8.22 -8.59
CA ASP A 30 -12.23 8.54 -7.16
C ASP A 30 -10.80 8.51 -6.61
N LYS A 31 -9.81 8.80 -7.45
CA LYS A 31 -8.40 8.69 -7.07
C LYS A 31 -8.05 9.48 -5.81
N GLN A 32 -8.54 10.72 -5.69
CA GLN A 32 -8.28 11.56 -4.53
C GLN A 32 -8.90 10.99 -3.25
N GLU A 33 -10.10 10.43 -3.35
CA GLU A 33 -10.77 9.79 -2.22
C GLU A 33 -9.99 8.56 -1.74
N ILE A 34 -9.50 7.75 -2.68
CA ILE A 34 -8.68 6.58 -2.37
C ILE A 34 -7.38 7.00 -1.70
N LEU A 35 -6.69 8.01 -2.22
CA LEU A 35 -5.46 8.54 -1.62
C LEU A 35 -5.69 9.06 -0.20
N ASN A 36 -6.78 9.78 0.02
CA ASN A 36 -7.13 10.27 1.34
C ASN A 36 -7.32 9.13 2.33
N TYR A 37 -7.98 8.04 1.91
CA TYR A 37 -8.16 6.85 2.73
C TYR A 37 -6.81 6.21 3.09
N LEU A 38 -5.95 6.01 2.09
CA LEU A 38 -4.64 5.39 2.30
C LEU A 38 -3.77 6.20 3.25
N ASN A 39 -3.83 7.53 3.17
CA ASN A 39 -3.07 8.42 4.04
C ASN A 39 -3.57 8.46 5.48
N LYS A 40 -4.80 8.01 5.73
CA LYS A 40 -5.40 7.98 7.07
C LYS A 40 -5.18 6.67 7.81
N GLY A 41 -4.57 5.68 7.17
CA GLY A 41 -4.18 4.45 7.85
C GLY A 41 -3.16 4.74 8.95
N ILE A 42 -3.06 3.83 9.92
CA ILE A 42 -2.07 3.95 10.98
C ILE A 42 -0.85 3.09 10.71
N SER A 43 0.32 3.59 11.09
CA SER A 43 1.57 2.86 10.97
C SER A 43 1.65 1.76 12.03
N ILE A 44 1.96 0.53 11.60
CA ILE A 44 2.11 -0.62 12.51
C ILE A 44 3.52 -1.17 12.56
N ALA A 45 4.31 -0.97 11.51
CA ALA A 45 5.69 -1.43 11.47
C ALA A 45 6.48 -0.63 10.45
N ALA A 46 7.72 -0.31 10.77
CA ALA A 46 8.62 0.40 9.86
C ALA A 46 9.97 -0.32 9.80
N THR A 47 10.62 -0.23 8.64
CA THR A 47 11.98 -0.75 8.47
C THR A 47 12.93 0.40 8.19
N MET A 48 14.23 0.16 8.44
CA MET A 48 15.28 1.14 8.15
C MET A 48 15.70 1.12 6.68
N ASN A 49 15.16 0.20 5.89
CA ASN A 49 15.51 0.08 4.46
C ASN A 49 14.89 1.22 3.67
N VAL A 50 15.74 2.05 3.10
CA VAL A 50 15.32 3.14 2.23
C VAL A 50 15.14 2.60 0.81
N VAL A 51 14.01 2.90 0.17
CA VAL A 51 13.70 2.46 -1.18
C VAL A 51 13.67 3.64 -2.14
N LYS A 52 14.13 3.38 -3.37
CA LYS A 52 14.11 4.36 -4.46
C LYS A 52 13.00 4.05 -5.44
N SER A 53 12.56 5.07 -6.17
CA SER A 53 11.57 4.89 -7.22
C SER A 53 12.08 3.95 -8.32
N LEU A 54 11.20 3.07 -8.78
CA LEU A 54 11.45 2.15 -9.89
C LEU A 54 11.03 2.75 -11.24
N ALA A 55 10.47 3.95 -11.23
CA ALA A 55 10.04 4.62 -12.45
C ALA A 55 11.24 5.04 -13.30
N ILE A 56 11.08 4.98 -14.62
CA ILE A 56 12.13 5.38 -15.57
C ILE A 56 12.43 6.87 -15.39
N ASN A 57 13.72 7.21 -15.31
CA ASN A 57 14.21 8.58 -15.14
C ASN A 57 13.76 9.26 -13.84
N ASP A 58 13.32 8.49 -12.86
CA ASP A 58 12.98 8.99 -11.53
C ASP A 58 14.01 8.48 -10.53
N ASN A 59 14.83 9.37 -9.99
CA ASN A 59 15.83 9.05 -8.98
C ASN A 59 15.36 9.44 -7.57
N SER A 60 14.07 9.68 -7.40
CA SER A 60 13.50 10.08 -6.12
C SER A 60 13.64 8.96 -5.08
N ILE A 61 13.96 9.35 -3.86
CA ILE A 61 13.96 8.45 -2.71
C ILE A 61 12.56 8.51 -2.11
N ILE A 62 11.90 7.34 -2.02
CA ILE A 62 10.57 7.24 -1.40
C ILE A 62 10.68 7.33 0.12
N GLY A 63 11.76 6.79 0.68
CA GLY A 63 12.00 6.74 2.10
C GLY A 63 12.05 5.30 2.62
N GLY A 64 11.97 5.13 3.94
CA GLY A 64 11.91 3.82 4.56
C GLY A 64 10.58 3.14 4.33
N ILE A 65 10.57 1.81 4.36
CA ILE A 65 9.33 1.04 4.22
C ILE A 65 8.54 1.15 5.52
N ASN A 66 7.30 1.58 5.42
CA ASN A 66 6.38 1.70 6.54
C ASN A 66 5.06 1.01 6.18
N TYR A 67 4.63 0.06 7.01
CA TYR A 67 3.39 -0.66 6.78
C TYR A 67 2.24 0.02 7.52
N MET A 68 1.16 0.27 6.79
CA MET A 68 -0.02 0.97 7.26
C MET A 68 -1.21 0.01 7.31
N THR A 69 -2.18 0.30 8.17
CA THR A 69 -3.41 -0.50 8.25
C THR A 69 -4.64 0.36 8.53
N ASP A 70 -5.79 -0.14 8.08
CA ASP A 70 -7.11 0.37 8.46
C ASP A 70 -7.85 -0.58 9.42
N GLY A 71 -7.18 -1.66 9.85
CA GLY A 71 -7.75 -2.71 10.68
C GLY A 71 -8.18 -3.95 9.93
N TYR A 72 -8.32 -3.87 8.62
CA TYR A 72 -8.69 -5.01 7.77
C TYR A 72 -7.65 -5.28 6.67
N TRP A 73 -7.10 -4.22 6.08
CA TRP A 73 -6.06 -4.27 5.06
C TRP A 73 -4.75 -3.74 5.60
N ILE A 74 -3.64 -4.26 5.07
CA ILE A 74 -2.30 -3.75 5.35
C ILE A 74 -1.66 -3.40 4.01
N TRP A 75 -1.07 -2.21 3.91
CA TRP A 75 -0.38 -1.77 2.69
C TRP A 75 0.93 -1.06 3.05
N PRO A 76 1.96 -1.19 2.20
CA PRO A 76 3.20 -0.45 2.38
C PRO A 76 3.05 1.00 1.91
N ASN A 77 3.80 1.90 2.51
CA ASN A 77 3.77 3.32 2.15
C ASN A 77 4.19 3.58 0.70
N TYR A 78 5.07 2.74 0.13
CA TYR A 78 5.53 2.97 -1.24
C TYR A 78 4.40 2.80 -2.27
N ILE A 79 3.38 1.98 -1.99
CA ILE A 79 2.25 1.83 -2.92
C ILE A 79 1.42 3.12 -2.99
N VAL A 80 1.36 3.87 -1.90
CA VAL A 80 0.69 5.18 -1.87
C VAL A 80 1.44 6.17 -2.76
N TYR A 81 2.77 6.17 -2.69
CA TYR A 81 3.62 7.00 -3.54
C TYR A 81 3.35 6.74 -5.03
N TYR A 82 3.34 5.48 -5.45
CA TYR A 82 3.10 5.12 -6.85
C TYR A 82 1.66 5.40 -7.27
N PHE A 83 0.70 5.16 -6.41
CA PHE A 83 -0.71 5.44 -6.71
C PHE A 83 -0.92 6.95 -6.94
N LYS A 84 -0.22 7.78 -6.19
CA LYS A 84 -0.29 9.23 -6.35
C LYS A 84 0.35 9.70 -7.66
N LYS A 85 1.53 9.18 -8.00
CA LYS A 85 2.32 9.66 -9.14
C LYS A 85 2.02 9.00 -10.46
N GLU A 86 1.54 7.77 -10.45
CA GLU A 86 1.38 6.95 -11.63
C GLU A 86 0.00 6.30 -11.69
N SER A 87 -0.33 5.77 -12.88
CA SER A 87 -1.51 4.94 -13.04
C SER A 87 -1.13 3.50 -12.72
N ILE A 88 -1.39 3.07 -11.49
CA ILE A 88 -1.19 1.69 -11.07
C ILE A 88 -2.53 1.05 -10.74
N GLU A 89 -2.62 -0.26 -10.90
CA GLU A 89 -3.83 -1.02 -10.61
C GLU A 89 -3.75 -1.63 -9.21
N LEU A 90 -4.69 -1.27 -8.36
CA LEU A 90 -4.89 -1.93 -7.07
C LEU A 90 -6.01 -2.96 -7.20
N PRO A 91 -6.03 -4.02 -6.36
CA PRO A 91 -7.09 -5.01 -6.43
C PRO A 91 -8.47 -4.37 -6.33
N THR A 92 -9.39 -4.80 -7.20
CA THR A 92 -10.76 -4.26 -7.22
C THR A 92 -11.45 -4.40 -5.87
N GLU A 93 -11.25 -5.51 -5.19
CA GLU A 93 -11.80 -5.77 -3.87
C GLU A 93 -11.37 -4.70 -2.86
N PHE A 94 -10.11 -4.29 -2.92
CA PHE A 94 -9.57 -3.26 -2.03
C PHE A 94 -10.18 -1.88 -2.35
N ILE A 95 -10.25 -1.53 -3.63
CA ILE A 95 -10.85 -0.27 -4.08
C ILE A 95 -12.31 -0.18 -3.67
N GLU A 96 -13.08 -1.23 -3.88
CA GLU A 96 -14.50 -1.28 -3.48
C GLU A 96 -14.66 -1.12 -1.97
N TYR A 97 -13.78 -1.76 -1.20
CA TYR A 97 -13.79 -1.64 0.26
C TYR A 97 -13.57 -0.20 0.71
N ILE A 98 -12.56 0.47 0.12
CA ILE A 98 -12.25 1.87 0.42
C ILE A 98 -13.43 2.79 0.12
N LEU A 99 -14.03 2.65 -1.06
CA LEU A 99 -15.13 3.51 -1.49
C LEU A 99 -16.40 3.30 -0.66
N LYS A 100 -16.59 2.09 -0.15
CA LYS A 100 -17.71 1.78 0.73
C LYS A 100 -17.50 2.34 2.14
N LYS A 101 -16.29 2.22 2.69
CA LYS A 101 -15.96 2.68 4.05
C LYS A 101 -15.78 4.18 4.15
N LYS A 102 -15.21 4.81 3.14
CA LYS A 102 -14.89 6.24 3.04
C LYS A 102 -13.86 6.74 4.04
N LEU A 103 -13.90 6.29 5.29
CA LEU A 103 -12.93 6.63 6.35
C LEU A 103 -12.55 5.38 7.13
N PRO A 104 -11.26 5.19 7.46
CA PRO A 104 -10.85 4.07 8.30
C PRO A 104 -11.40 4.20 9.72
N CYS A 105 -11.81 3.08 10.32
CA CYS A 105 -12.24 3.03 11.72
C CYS A 105 -11.04 2.90 12.65
N ILE A 106 -10.27 3.97 12.80
CA ILE A 106 -8.99 3.96 13.52
C ILE A 106 -9.12 3.49 14.97
N ASN A 107 -10.22 3.84 15.64
CA ASN A 107 -10.43 3.50 17.04
C ASN A 107 -10.68 2.01 17.30
N GLU A 108 -10.97 1.24 16.26
CA GLU A 108 -11.27 -0.20 16.35
C GLU A 108 -10.07 -1.06 15.94
N ILE A 109 -8.92 -0.45 15.63
CA ILE A 109 -7.76 -1.18 15.13
C ILE A 109 -6.99 -1.82 16.27
N ASN A 110 -6.81 -3.13 16.19
CA ASN A 110 -5.91 -3.88 17.06
C ASN A 110 -4.54 -3.95 16.41
N LYS A 111 -3.63 -3.07 16.84
CA LYS A 111 -2.27 -2.99 16.29
C LYS A 111 -1.48 -4.29 16.46
N ASP A 112 -1.57 -4.94 17.61
CA ASP A 112 -0.82 -6.16 17.88
C ASP A 112 -1.24 -7.29 16.96
N GLU A 113 -2.53 -7.43 16.70
CA GLU A 113 -3.06 -8.41 15.76
C GLU A 113 -2.58 -8.13 14.33
N ALA A 114 -2.58 -6.86 13.93
CA ALA A 114 -2.11 -6.45 12.62
C ALA A 114 -0.61 -6.72 12.44
N ILE A 115 0.19 -6.41 13.45
CA ILE A 115 1.64 -6.67 13.45
C ILE A 115 1.91 -8.18 13.35
N ASP A 116 1.21 -8.99 14.11
CA ASP A 116 1.36 -10.44 14.07
C ASP A 116 1.00 -11.01 12.71
N PHE A 117 -0.08 -10.53 12.13
CA PHE A 117 -0.50 -10.93 10.78
C PHE A 117 0.57 -10.56 9.74
N LEU A 118 1.10 -9.35 9.83
CA LEU A 118 2.15 -8.88 8.93
C LEU A 118 3.39 -9.77 9.01
N LYS A 119 3.87 -10.06 10.23
CA LYS A 119 5.04 -10.89 10.45
C LYS A 119 4.90 -12.31 9.89
N ARG A 120 3.70 -12.87 9.94
CA ARG A 120 3.44 -14.22 9.40
C ARG A 120 3.38 -14.25 7.87
N ASN A 121 3.17 -13.12 7.22
CA ASN A 121 2.89 -13.04 5.79
C ASN A 121 3.93 -12.27 4.97
N ILE A 122 5.00 -11.81 5.60
CA ILE A 122 6.10 -11.15 4.88
C ILE A 122 7.44 -11.85 5.06
#